data_fa2f088b11a8608fbbeccf60a11ab2c9
#
_entry.id   fa2f088b11a8608fbbeccf60a11ab2c9
#
_cell.length_a   1.000
_cell.length_b   1.000
_cell.length_c   1.000
_cell.angle_alpha   90.00
_cell.angle_beta   90.00
_cell.angle_gamma   90.00
#
_symmetry.space_group_name_H-M   'P 1'
#
loop_
_entity.id
_entity.type
_entity.pdbx_description
1 polymer ?
#
loop_
_entity_poly.entity_id
_entity_poly.type
_entity_poly.pdbx_seq_one_letter_code
_entity_poly.pdbx_strand_id
1 'polypeptide(L)'
;MLPSGWSTANTAHWGAPCRFEVSAAVLFGSVARSAVGLSALGLNVVVPPMAAVAVDRSPEMRVLLHEGPHLRLRADGTQAITLQGLPEGERQVRRLELRLQASGLLALIDGEERRLSLSTILRASNDDPRGIWLGTRRYRGELQLSGRGGQLRVINALPIETYLASVVGSEMPEAWPMAALQAQAVAARTYAFRQRKRGGGWDLKATVASQVYRGAESETPRTREAVDSTRTLVLVHRGQLIDAVFHSSAGGVTEASGMVWRHQLPYLVSVPDHDQHSPVHRWEERFSPAQLRQRLPETGGIKAVDVLARTSSGRVQRARIRGPQGVLLLEGAELRQRLGLKSTLVSFEMVSGRSWMLPLPPPPPPPSGSDTRPRGPSRLDRITASIASPSPGSSRQRLVAPAPSVLPSPFRRPQGVQGPPGPVLLVRGQGYGHGVGMSQWGAHGLAEQGVDFRSILRHYYRGAEVVPFRTLRNPSLARMPSPRPIWNG
;
A
#
# COMPACT_ATOMS: atom_id res chain seq x y z
N MET A 1 -30.32 -54.94 6.78
CA MET A 1 -29.78 -55.85 7.81
C MET A 1 -28.98 -55.00 8.80
N LEU A 2 -29.58 -54.70 9.93
CA LEU A 2 -28.91 -54.30 11.19
C LEU A 2 -28.61 -55.56 12.00
N PRO A 3 -27.69 -55.59 12.93
CA PRO A 3 -27.95 -55.14 14.29
C PRO A 3 -26.75 -54.39 14.90
N SER A 4 -26.95 -53.39 15.78
CA SER A 4 -27.41 -53.36 17.20
C SER A 4 -26.35 -53.75 18.26
N GLY A 5 -26.19 -52.92 19.25
CA GLY A 5 -25.75 -53.24 20.62
C GLY A 5 -24.87 -52.14 21.23
N TRP A 6 -25.33 -51.17 22.02
CA TRP A 6 -25.55 -51.15 23.46
C TRP A 6 -24.23 -51.42 24.23
N SER A 7 -23.77 -50.68 25.27
CA SER A 7 -24.45 -50.05 26.38
C SER A 7 -23.44 -49.37 27.35
N THR A 8 -23.88 -48.31 27.96
CA THR A 8 -23.80 -47.83 29.37
C THR A 8 -22.46 -47.46 30.02
N ALA A 9 -22.34 -46.23 30.37
CA ALA A 9 -22.45 -45.58 31.68
C ALA A 9 -21.47 -46.06 32.77
N ASN A 10 -20.69 -45.14 33.32
CA ASN A 10 -20.69 -44.96 34.76
C ASN A 10 -20.18 -43.56 35.21
N THR A 11 -20.88 -43.05 36.15
CA THR A 11 -20.76 -41.79 36.88
C THR A 11 -19.79 -41.89 38.07
N ALA A 12 -19.42 -40.74 38.59
CA ALA A 12 -19.03 -40.38 39.95
C ALA A 12 -17.52 -40.20 40.17
N HIS A 13 -16.96 -39.26 40.87
CA HIS A 13 -17.35 -38.37 41.96
C HIS A 13 -16.15 -37.47 42.29
N TRP A 14 -16.44 -36.20 42.57
CA TRP A 14 -15.91 -35.30 43.59
C TRP A 14 -14.43 -35.38 44.05
N GLY A 15 -13.76 -34.18 44.04
CA GLY A 15 -12.56 -33.89 44.80
C GLY A 15 -12.15 -32.43 44.63
N ALA A 16 -12.44 -31.60 45.63
CA ALA A 16 -12.15 -30.18 45.75
C ALA A 16 -10.70 -29.92 46.24
N PRO A 17 -10.27 -28.69 46.54
CA PRO A 17 -9.12 -28.03 45.91
C PRO A 17 -7.89 -28.00 46.81
N CYS A 18 -6.70 -28.02 46.27
CA CYS A 18 -5.46 -27.69 46.98
C CYS A 18 -5.02 -26.26 46.67
N ARG A 19 -5.08 -25.41 47.70
CA ARG A 19 -4.35 -24.15 47.76
C ARG A 19 -2.86 -24.45 47.89
N PHE A 20 -2.02 -23.79 47.12
CA PHE A 20 -0.61 -23.58 47.43
C PHE A 20 -0.34 -22.08 47.56
N GLU A 21 -0.03 -21.70 48.80
CA GLU A 21 0.60 -20.43 49.14
C GLU A 21 2.05 -20.45 48.68
N VAL A 22 2.48 -19.38 48.02
CA VAL A 22 3.90 -19.13 47.73
C VAL A 22 4.34 -17.94 48.57
N SER A 23 5.13 -18.23 49.58
CA SER A 23 5.84 -17.24 50.40
C SER A 23 6.87 -16.48 49.60
N ALA A 24 6.83 -15.17 49.72
CA ALA A 24 7.87 -14.27 49.29
C ALA A 24 8.97 -14.20 50.35
N ALA A 25 10.20 -14.50 49.99
CA ALA A 25 11.37 -14.21 50.80
C ALA A 25 12.14 -13.02 50.19
N VAL A 26 12.11 -11.92 50.88
CA VAL A 26 12.91 -10.73 50.62
C VAL A 26 14.24 -10.88 51.36
N LEU A 27 15.35 -10.79 50.64
CA LEU A 27 16.69 -10.62 51.23
C LEU A 27 17.25 -9.28 50.81
N PHE A 28 17.22 -8.32 51.75
CA PHE A 28 17.97 -7.07 51.70
C PHE A 28 19.40 -7.33 52.16
N GLY A 29 20.38 -7.03 51.29
CA GLY A 29 21.79 -6.93 51.65
C GLY A 29 22.21 -5.47 51.66
N SER A 30 22.35 -4.89 52.86
CA SER A 30 22.94 -3.57 53.12
C SER A 30 24.46 -3.58 52.95
N VAL A 31 25.00 -2.67 52.12
CA VAL A 31 26.40 -2.24 52.27
C VAL A 31 26.42 -0.72 52.37
N ALA A 32 26.65 -0.27 53.58
CA ALA A 32 26.96 1.11 53.89
C ALA A 32 28.42 1.42 53.53
N ARG A 33 28.65 2.52 52.81
CA ARG A 33 29.94 3.20 52.73
C ARG A 33 29.75 4.70 52.85
N SER A 34 30.45 5.22 53.82
CA SER A 34 30.52 6.60 54.27
C SER A 34 30.93 7.58 53.16
N ALA A 35 30.21 8.66 53.01
CA ALA A 35 30.58 9.79 52.22
C ALA A 35 31.18 10.88 53.08
N VAL A 36 32.40 11.28 52.73
CA VAL A 36 33.04 12.54 53.21
C VAL A 36 32.59 13.65 52.29
N GLY A 37 32.07 14.72 52.89
CA GLY A 37 31.53 15.87 52.13
C GLY A 37 32.59 16.75 51.50
N LEU A 38 32.27 17.27 50.35
CA LEU A 38 32.80 18.51 49.79
C LEU A 38 31.63 19.24 49.10
N SER A 39 31.24 20.37 49.76
CA SER A 39 30.28 21.31 49.18
C SER A 39 30.96 22.12 48.07
N ALA A 40 30.47 21.99 46.85
CA ALA A 40 30.74 22.95 45.78
C ALA A 40 29.41 23.23 45.06
N LEU A 41 29.13 24.48 44.80
CA LEU A 41 27.94 25.09 44.22
C LEU A 41 27.46 24.31 42.99
N GLY A 42 26.30 23.66 43.11
CA GLY A 42 25.72 22.82 42.07
C GLY A 42 24.82 23.57 41.13
N LEU A 43 25.19 23.65 39.88
CA LEU A 43 24.23 23.70 38.78
C LEU A 43 23.70 22.31 38.55
N ASN A 44 22.47 22.04 39.01
CA ASN A 44 21.74 20.81 38.62
C ASN A 44 21.34 20.91 37.15
N VAL A 45 22.21 20.46 36.25
CA VAL A 45 21.84 20.17 34.87
C VAL A 45 21.03 18.89 34.93
N VAL A 46 19.69 19.01 34.93
CA VAL A 46 18.79 17.91 34.69
C VAL A 46 18.96 17.49 33.22
N VAL A 47 19.84 16.53 32.96
CA VAL A 47 19.92 15.86 31.68
C VAL A 47 18.63 15.02 31.56
N PRO A 48 17.73 15.35 30.63
CA PRO A 48 16.55 14.49 30.45
C PRO A 48 17.03 13.09 30.06
N PRO A 49 16.41 12.02 30.58
CA PRO A 49 16.79 10.67 30.20
C PRO A 49 16.63 10.55 28.69
N MET A 50 17.71 10.18 27.99
CA MET A 50 17.62 9.81 26.58
C MET A 50 16.51 8.77 26.46
N ALA A 51 15.44 9.12 25.77
CA ALA A 51 14.35 8.20 25.50
C ALA A 51 14.97 6.98 24.82
N ALA A 52 15.00 5.87 25.53
CA ALA A 52 15.42 4.59 24.97
C ALA A 52 14.55 4.34 23.74
N VAL A 53 15.16 4.27 22.57
CA VAL A 53 14.46 3.92 21.33
C VAL A 53 13.84 2.56 21.58
N ALA A 54 12.53 2.54 21.78
CA ALA A 54 11.81 1.29 22.02
C ALA A 54 11.98 0.41 20.78
N VAL A 55 12.67 -0.72 20.94
CA VAL A 55 12.83 -1.71 19.88
C VAL A 55 11.42 -2.13 19.43
N ASP A 56 11.06 -1.85 18.20
CA ASP A 56 9.78 -2.24 17.63
C ASP A 56 9.71 -3.79 17.55
N ARG A 57 9.00 -4.40 18.49
CA ARG A 57 8.78 -5.86 18.56
C ARG A 57 7.68 -6.34 17.60
N SER A 58 7.26 -5.53 16.66
CA SER A 58 6.30 -5.92 15.64
C SER A 58 6.86 -7.04 14.76
N PRO A 59 6.03 -7.94 14.24
CA PRO A 59 6.47 -8.97 13.31
C PRO A 59 7.17 -8.36 12.09
N GLU A 60 8.28 -9.00 11.70
CA GLU A 60 9.05 -8.59 10.53
C GLU A 60 8.35 -8.95 9.22
N MET A 61 8.45 -8.08 8.22
CA MET A 61 8.06 -8.29 6.83
C MET A 61 9.29 -8.26 5.92
N ARG A 62 9.28 -9.13 4.91
CA ARG A 62 10.32 -9.21 3.89
C ARG A 62 9.75 -8.79 2.55
N VAL A 63 10.22 -7.66 2.03
CA VAL A 63 9.69 -7.02 0.83
C VAL A 63 10.73 -7.06 -0.29
N LEU A 64 10.40 -7.67 -1.41
CA LEU A 64 11.24 -7.65 -2.60
C LEU A 64 11.18 -6.26 -3.25
N LEU A 65 12.32 -5.54 -3.21
CA LEU A 65 12.47 -4.18 -3.74
C LEU A 65 12.98 -4.13 -5.16
N HIS A 66 13.92 -5.02 -5.51
CA HIS A 66 14.67 -4.96 -6.76
C HIS A 66 15.05 -6.34 -7.26
N GLU A 67 14.95 -6.54 -8.57
CA GLU A 67 15.57 -7.62 -9.32
C GLU A 67 16.20 -7.01 -10.58
N GLY A 68 17.50 -7.27 -10.81
CA GLY A 68 18.21 -6.72 -11.96
C GLY A 68 19.70 -7.04 -11.97
N PRO A 69 20.45 -6.61 -13.00
CA PRO A 69 21.86 -6.95 -13.16
C PRO A 69 22.81 -6.12 -12.28
N HIS A 70 22.35 -4.97 -11.76
CA HIS A 70 23.16 -4.08 -10.93
C HIS A 70 22.31 -3.36 -9.87
N LEU A 71 22.95 -2.96 -8.79
CA LEU A 71 22.35 -2.12 -7.75
C LEU A 71 23.39 -1.21 -7.10
N ARG A 72 22.92 -0.13 -6.48
CA ARG A 72 23.75 0.82 -5.74
C ARG A 72 23.10 1.17 -4.42
N LEU A 73 23.89 1.03 -3.33
CA LEU A 73 23.55 1.52 -2.01
C LEU A 73 24.46 2.69 -1.64
N ARG A 74 23.91 3.64 -0.88
CA ARG A 74 24.72 4.72 -0.27
C ARG A 74 24.11 5.17 1.04
N ALA A 75 24.96 5.63 1.93
CA ALA A 75 24.57 6.35 3.15
C ALA A 75 24.80 7.85 2.97
N ASP A 76 23.83 8.65 3.45
CA ASP A 76 23.95 10.10 3.57
C ASP A 76 24.18 10.45 5.04
N GLY A 77 24.84 11.58 5.30
CA GLY A 77 25.05 12.08 6.65
C GLY A 77 26.16 11.36 7.42
N THR A 78 26.03 11.28 8.74
CA THR A 78 27.07 10.77 9.65
C THR A 78 27.12 9.26 9.76
N GLN A 79 25.98 8.59 9.60
CA GLN A 79 25.85 7.15 9.78
C GLN A 79 26.33 6.40 8.52
N ALA A 80 27.27 5.46 8.70
CA ALA A 80 27.69 4.55 7.65
C ALA A 80 26.70 3.38 7.50
N ILE A 81 26.86 2.57 6.47
CA ILE A 81 26.19 1.30 6.30
C ILE A 81 27.03 0.22 6.98
N THR A 82 26.44 -0.51 7.90
CA THR A 82 27.01 -1.75 8.42
C THR A 82 26.76 -2.85 7.40
N LEU A 83 27.81 -3.30 6.74
CA LEU A 83 27.77 -4.36 5.74
C LEU A 83 28.29 -5.66 6.31
N GLN A 84 27.45 -6.68 6.37
CA GLN A 84 27.76 -8.03 6.85
C GLN A 84 27.72 -9.04 5.70
N GLY A 85 28.38 -10.19 5.90
CA GLY A 85 28.42 -11.28 4.92
C GLY A 85 29.60 -11.20 3.96
N LEU A 86 30.55 -10.30 4.20
CA LEU A 86 31.84 -10.30 3.53
C LEU A 86 32.75 -11.42 4.11
N PRO A 87 33.65 -12.00 3.33
CA PRO A 87 34.60 -13.01 3.82
C PRO A 87 35.46 -12.54 5.00
N GLU A 88 35.83 -11.26 4.99
CA GLU A 88 36.62 -10.59 6.05
C GLU A 88 35.77 -10.17 7.28
N GLY A 89 34.48 -10.38 7.26
CA GLY A 89 33.57 -10.04 8.36
C GLY A 89 32.77 -8.76 8.10
N GLU A 90 32.32 -8.10 9.19
CA GLU A 90 31.53 -6.86 9.14
C GLU A 90 32.42 -5.65 8.77
N ARG A 91 31.88 -4.77 7.95
CA ARG A 91 32.58 -3.53 7.53
C ARG A 91 31.63 -2.34 7.53
N GLN A 92 32.11 -1.18 7.97
CA GLN A 92 31.41 0.10 7.84
C GLN A 92 31.74 0.71 6.48
N VAL A 93 30.70 0.99 5.67
CA VAL A 93 30.87 1.48 4.30
C VAL A 93 29.92 2.66 4.01
N ARG A 94 30.31 3.50 3.06
CA ARG A 94 29.47 4.61 2.60
C ARG A 94 28.78 4.34 1.29
N ARG A 95 29.41 3.57 0.42
CA ARG A 95 28.92 3.25 -0.91
C ARG A 95 29.16 1.78 -1.22
N LEU A 96 28.16 1.12 -1.75
CA LEU A 96 28.24 -0.23 -2.28
C LEU A 96 27.58 -0.26 -3.65
N GLU A 97 28.33 -0.69 -4.65
CA GLU A 97 27.79 -1.02 -5.96
C GLU A 97 28.00 -2.51 -6.21
N LEU A 98 26.95 -3.22 -6.61
CA LEU A 98 27.02 -4.63 -6.99
C LEU A 98 26.63 -4.77 -8.46
N ARG A 99 27.41 -5.59 -9.17
CA ARG A 99 27.14 -6.00 -10.55
C ARG A 99 27.21 -7.50 -10.67
N LEU A 100 26.26 -8.08 -11.34
CA LEU A 100 26.26 -9.48 -11.67
C LEU A 100 27.21 -9.71 -12.86
N GLN A 101 28.09 -10.66 -12.72
CA GLN A 101 28.98 -11.14 -13.78
C GLN A 101 28.83 -12.64 -14.00
N ALA A 102 29.30 -13.17 -15.12
CA ALA A 102 29.21 -14.60 -15.40
C ALA A 102 29.94 -15.46 -14.34
N SER A 103 31.03 -14.95 -13.74
CA SER A 103 31.88 -15.64 -12.76
C SER A 103 31.51 -15.36 -11.29
N GLY A 104 30.51 -14.52 -11.00
CA GLY A 104 30.18 -14.14 -9.61
C GLY A 104 29.60 -12.74 -9.49
N LEU A 105 29.77 -12.15 -8.32
CA LEU A 105 29.38 -10.78 -8.02
C LEU A 105 30.60 -9.87 -7.98
N LEU A 106 30.61 -8.81 -8.74
CA LEU A 106 31.57 -7.73 -8.62
C LEU A 106 31.02 -6.70 -7.65
N ALA A 107 31.68 -6.49 -6.51
CA ALA A 107 31.36 -5.48 -5.51
C ALA A 107 32.36 -4.34 -5.57
N LEU A 108 31.90 -3.10 -5.69
CA LEU A 108 32.68 -1.89 -5.50
C LEU A 108 32.30 -1.28 -4.15
N ILE A 109 33.19 -1.39 -3.16
CA ILE A 109 32.96 -0.99 -1.77
C ILE A 109 33.84 0.23 -1.50
N ASP A 110 33.21 1.42 -1.35
CA ASP A 110 33.91 2.71 -1.18
C ASP A 110 35.03 2.97 -2.20
N GLY A 111 34.89 2.42 -3.43
CA GLY A 111 35.87 2.52 -4.50
C GLY A 111 36.81 1.30 -4.61
N GLU A 112 36.81 0.39 -3.65
CA GLU A 112 37.62 -0.85 -3.71
C GLU A 112 36.84 -1.97 -4.41
N GLU A 113 37.47 -2.59 -5.41
CA GLU A 113 36.88 -3.72 -6.12
C GLU A 113 37.05 -5.04 -5.35
N ARG A 114 36.00 -5.82 -5.25
CA ARG A 114 35.96 -7.14 -4.63
C ARG A 114 35.16 -8.12 -5.49
N ARG A 115 35.65 -9.34 -5.62
CA ARG A 115 34.93 -10.44 -6.28
C ARG A 115 34.32 -11.33 -5.20
N LEU A 116 33.01 -11.55 -5.28
CA LEU A 116 32.26 -12.35 -4.34
C LEU A 116 31.59 -13.52 -5.07
N SER A 117 31.37 -14.61 -4.35
CA SER A 117 30.60 -15.75 -4.86
C SER A 117 29.16 -15.37 -5.13
N LEU A 118 28.50 -16.02 -6.10
CA LEU A 118 27.07 -15.93 -6.33
C LEU A 118 26.23 -16.37 -5.12
N SER A 119 26.79 -17.25 -4.27
CA SER A 119 26.15 -17.71 -3.04
C SER A 119 26.25 -16.71 -1.88
N THR A 120 27.06 -15.66 -2.02
CA THR A 120 27.20 -14.63 -0.98
C THR A 120 25.89 -13.91 -0.74
N ILE A 121 25.49 -13.82 0.53
CA ILE A 121 24.36 -13.00 0.97
C ILE A 121 24.95 -11.86 1.81
N LEU A 122 24.83 -10.64 1.30
CA LEU A 122 25.21 -9.44 2.04
C LEU A 122 23.98 -8.88 2.77
N ARG A 123 24.21 -8.33 3.96
CA ARG A 123 23.19 -7.61 4.76
C ARG A 123 23.70 -6.21 5.02
N ALA A 124 22.88 -5.23 4.67
CA ALA A 124 23.21 -3.82 4.82
C ALA A 124 22.18 -3.17 5.75
N SER A 125 22.62 -2.59 6.86
CA SER A 125 21.80 -1.86 7.82
C SER A 125 22.49 -0.57 8.25
N ASN A 126 21.76 0.37 8.82
CA ASN A 126 22.29 1.51 9.53
C ASN A 126 21.30 2.04 10.58
N ASP A 127 21.79 2.89 11.48
CA ASP A 127 21.01 3.53 12.54
C ASP A 127 20.43 4.90 12.12
N ASP A 128 20.64 5.33 10.87
CA ASP A 128 20.03 6.56 10.35
C ASP A 128 18.52 6.39 10.27
N PRO A 129 17.71 7.18 11.01
CA PRO A 129 16.25 7.09 10.96
C PRO A 129 15.67 7.36 9.57
N ARG A 130 16.46 7.93 8.66
CA ARG A 130 16.06 8.12 7.26
C ARG A 130 16.31 6.85 6.41
N GLY A 131 17.20 5.94 6.85
CA GLY A 131 17.52 4.69 6.18
C GLY A 131 18.62 4.80 5.11
N ILE A 132 18.78 3.71 4.35
CA ILE A 132 19.81 3.52 3.31
C ILE A 132 19.20 3.79 1.95
N TRP A 133 19.93 4.52 1.10
CA TRP A 133 19.56 4.71 -0.31
C TRP A 133 19.78 3.43 -1.11
N LEU A 134 18.74 2.99 -1.81
CA LEU A 134 18.79 2.06 -2.93
C LEU A 134 18.34 2.82 -4.19
N GLY A 135 19.30 3.18 -5.04
CA GLY A 135 19.04 4.04 -6.18
C GLY A 135 18.54 5.42 -5.75
N THR A 136 17.27 5.74 -6.02
CA THR A 136 16.63 7.05 -5.75
C THR A 136 15.71 7.07 -4.54
N ARG A 137 15.62 5.98 -3.77
CA ARG A 137 14.74 5.85 -2.61
C ARG A 137 15.48 5.34 -1.39
N ARG A 138 15.06 5.76 -0.21
CA ARG A 138 15.61 5.28 1.06
C ARG A 138 14.72 4.23 1.69
N TYR A 139 15.37 3.26 2.33
CA TYR A 139 14.69 2.17 3.02
C TYR A 139 15.27 2.00 4.41
N ARG A 140 14.39 1.88 5.40
CA ARG A 140 14.75 1.55 6.78
C ARG A 140 14.82 0.05 6.97
N GLY A 141 15.41 -0.38 8.09
CA GLY A 141 15.60 -1.80 8.38
C GLY A 141 16.80 -2.37 7.64
N GLU A 142 16.82 -3.67 7.47
CA GLU A 142 17.91 -4.39 6.82
C GLU A 142 17.63 -4.60 5.32
N LEU A 143 18.62 -4.39 4.48
CA LEU A 143 18.61 -4.75 3.06
C LEU A 143 19.43 -6.02 2.86
N GLN A 144 18.80 -7.11 2.47
CA GLN A 144 19.42 -8.38 2.14
C GLN A 144 19.66 -8.45 0.64
N LEU A 145 20.95 -8.63 0.25
CA LEU A 145 21.41 -8.60 -1.13
C LEU A 145 21.92 -9.99 -1.51
N SER A 146 21.48 -10.53 -2.64
CA SER A 146 21.89 -11.85 -3.11
C SER A 146 21.83 -11.97 -4.63
N GLY A 147 22.69 -12.82 -5.19
CA GLY A 147 22.62 -13.27 -6.58
C GLY A 147 21.77 -14.53 -6.68
N ARG A 148 20.67 -14.52 -7.44
CA ARG A 148 19.83 -15.71 -7.66
C ARG A 148 19.13 -15.67 -9.02
N GLY A 149 19.18 -16.77 -9.75
CA GLY A 149 18.46 -16.88 -11.03
C GLY A 149 18.94 -15.87 -12.08
N GLY A 150 20.25 -15.57 -12.12
CA GLY A 150 20.81 -14.61 -13.08
C GLY A 150 20.47 -13.14 -12.78
N GLN A 151 20.01 -12.82 -11.57
CA GLN A 151 19.69 -11.46 -11.16
C GLN A 151 20.17 -11.18 -9.74
N LEU A 152 20.54 -9.92 -9.47
CA LEU A 152 20.69 -9.41 -8.11
C LEU A 152 19.30 -9.14 -7.53
N ARG A 153 19.10 -9.57 -6.28
CA ARG A 153 17.88 -9.32 -5.51
C ARG A 153 18.17 -8.47 -4.29
N VAL A 154 17.25 -7.53 -4.02
CA VAL A 154 17.24 -6.77 -2.77
C VAL A 154 15.94 -7.05 -2.07
N ILE A 155 16.02 -7.56 -0.84
CA ILE A 155 14.89 -7.79 0.05
C ILE A 155 15.06 -6.87 1.24
N ASN A 156 14.04 -6.07 1.53
CA ASN A 156 14.01 -5.25 2.72
C ASN A 156 13.31 -6.00 3.85
N ALA A 157 14.03 -6.26 4.93
CA ALA A 157 13.53 -6.85 6.15
C ALA A 157 13.34 -5.76 7.21
N LEU A 158 12.09 -5.56 7.67
CA LEU A 158 11.75 -4.50 8.62
C LEU A 158 10.47 -4.82 9.41
N PRO A 159 10.27 -4.18 10.59
CA PRO A 159 9.03 -4.29 11.33
C PRO A 159 7.82 -3.86 10.49
N ILE A 160 6.68 -4.57 10.64
CA ILE A 160 5.49 -4.28 9.82
C ILE A 160 4.98 -2.86 10.00
N GLU A 161 5.04 -2.30 11.22
CA GLU A 161 4.55 -0.94 11.47
C GLU A 161 5.41 0.11 10.74
N THR A 162 6.72 -0.12 10.66
CA THR A 162 7.62 0.72 9.85
C THR A 162 7.31 0.60 8.35
N TYR A 163 7.04 -0.61 7.86
CA TYR A 163 6.62 -0.86 6.48
C TYR A 163 5.32 -0.12 6.14
N LEU A 164 4.32 -0.18 7.03
CA LEU A 164 2.98 0.35 6.77
C LEU A 164 2.94 1.88 6.66
N ALA A 165 3.78 2.62 7.38
CA ALA A 165 3.83 4.08 7.27
C ALA A 165 4.14 4.53 5.83
N SER A 166 5.07 3.83 5.18
CA SER A 166 5.38 4.05 3.77
C SER A 166 4.27 3.55 2.82
N VAL A 167 3.65 2.41 3.11
CA VAL A 167 2.55 1.88 2.27
C VAL A 167 1.37 2.83 2.28
N VAL A 168 0.91 3.28 3.45
CA VAL A 168 -0.22 4.23 3.55
C VAL A 168 0.07 5.50 2.75
N GLY A 169 1.27 6.09 2.89
CA GLY A 169 1.64 7.29 2.15
C GLY A 169 1.94 7.05 0.66
N SER A 170 2.14 5.80 0.24
CA SER A 170 2.27 5.44 -1.18
C SER A 170 0.91 5.20 -1.85
N GLU A 171 -0.11 4.82 -1.06
CA GLU A 171 -1.44 4.41 -1.52
C GLU A 171 -2.47 5.55 -1.42
N MET A 172 -2.34 6.43 -0.41
CA MET A 172 -3.29 7.52 -0.17
C MET A 172 -2.58 8.86 0.05
N PRO A 173 -3.15 9.98 -0.43
CA PRO A 173 -2.67 11.33 -0.09
C PRO A 173 -2.75 11.58 1.42
N GLU A 174 -1.72 12.18 2.00
CA GLU A 174 -1.68 12.49 3.45
C GLU A 174 -2.76 13.47 3.90
N ALA A 175 -3.23 14.34 2.99
CA ALA A 175 -4.27 15.31 3.27
C ALA A 175 -5.67 14.70 3.49
N TRP A 176 -5.84 13.40 3.20
CA TRP A 176 -7.12 12.73 3.38
C TRP A 176 -7.51 12.62 4.86
N PRO A 177 -8.82 12.48 5.19
CA PRO A 177 -9.27 12.32 6.56
C PRO A 177 -8.57 11.16 7.28
N MET A 178 -8.26 11.35 8.57
CA MET A 178 -7.53 10.38 9.38
C MET A 178 -8.22 9.00 9.38
N ALA A 179 -9.56 8.96 9.42
CA ALA A 179 -10.31 7.71 9.40
C ALA A 179 -10.06 6.89 8.10
N ALA A 180 -9.87 7.54 6.96
CA ALA A 180 -9.51 6.86 5.71
C ALA A 180 -8.09 6.29 5.75
N LEU A 181 -7.11 7.07 6.27
CA LEU A 181 -5.73 6.61 6.44
C LEU A 181 -5.64 5.44 7.44
N GLN A 182 -6.39 5.50 8.53
CA GLN A 182 -6.50 4.43 9.53
C GLN A 182 -7.13 3.15 8.92
N ALA A 183 -8.20 3.28 8.14
CA ALA A 183 -8.82 2.15 7.44
C ALA A 183 -7.81 1.49 6.49
N GLN A 184 -7.05 2.29 5.73
CA GLN A 184 -5.98 1.81 4.85
C GLN A 184 -4.88 1.09 5.65
N ALA A 185 -4.45 1.63 6.79
CA ALA A 185 -3.41 1.02 7.62
C ALA A 185 -3.84 -0.38 8.12
N VAL A 186 -5.08 -0.52 8.59
CA VAL A 186 -5.63 -1.81 9.06
C VAL A 186 -5.79 -2.80 7.90
N ALA A 187 -6.32 -2.36 6.76
CA ALA A 187 -6.47 -3.20 5.57
C ALA A 187 -5.11 -3.67 5.05
N ALA A 188 -4.15 -2.76 4.91
CA ALA A 188 -2.80 -3.07 4.44
C ALA A 188 -2.04 -4.00 5.40
N ARG A 189 -2.18 -3.81 6.72
CA ARG A 189 -1.61 -4.71 7.73
C ARG A 189 -2.18 -6.12 7.62
N THR A 190 -3.50 -6.22 7.50
CA THR A 190 -4.19 -7.50 7.34
C THR A 190 -3.74 -8.24 6.10
N TYR A 191 -3.70 -7.53 4.96
CA TYR A 191 -3.21 -8.07 3.69
C TYR A 191 -1.76 -8.55 3.80
N ALA A 192 -0.87 -7.75 4.38
CA ALA A 192 0.54 -8.10 4.54
C ALA A 192 0.71 -9.37 5.38
N PHE A 193 0.03 -9.49 6.52
CA PHE A 193 0.07 -10.70 7.34
C PHE A 193 -0.51 -11.92 6.62
N ARG A 194 -1.58 -11.74 5.86
CA ARG A 194 -2.21 -12.80 5.07
C ARG A 194 -1.28 -13.35 3.98
N GLN A 195 -0.48 -12.47 3.37
CA GLN A 195 0.48 -12.83 2.32
C GLN A 195 1.81 -13.37 2.86
N ARG A 196 2.07 -13.29 4.18
CA ARG A 196 3.31 -13.71 4.80
C ARG A 196 3.56 -15.20 4.56
N LYS A 197 4.74 -15.53 4.02
CA LYS A 197 5.11 -16.88 3.63
C LYS A 197 6.08 -17.49 4.63
N ARG A 198 5.86 -18.76 5.00
CA ARG A 198 6.87 -19.56 5.69
C ARG A 198 7.82 -20.17 4.67
N GLY A 199 9.13 -19.94 4.83
CA GLY A 199 10.18 -20.54 3.99
C GLY A 199 10.36 -19.93 2.59
N GLY A 200 9.64 -18.86 2.23
CA GLY A 200 9.88 -18.10 1.02
C GLY A 200 11.01 -17.07 1.19
N GLY A 201 11.64 -16.66 0.10
CA GLY A 201 12.67 -15.63 0.12
C GLY A 201 12.13 -14.25 0.51
N TRP A 202 10.87 -13.93 0.16
CA TRP A 202 10.15 -12.70 0.51
C TRP A 202 8.66 -12.95 0.68
N ASP A 203 7.98 -12.02 1.33
CA ASP A 203 6.54 -12.08 1.60
C ASP A 203 5.73 -11.29 0.56
N LEU A 204 6.19 -10.10 0.20
CA LEU A 204 5.52 -9.15 -0.68
C LEU A 204 6.47 -8.59 -1.74
N LYS A 205 5.90 -8.04 -2.83
CA LYS A 205 6.62 -7.19 -3.79
C LYS A 205 6.28 -5.73 -3.51
N ALA A 206 7.22 -4.82 -3.73
CA ALA A 206 7.07 -3.37 -3.53
C ALA A 206 6.28 -2.67 -4.65
N THR A 207 5.42 -3.39 -5.35
CA THR A 207 4.70 -2.92 -6.55
C THR A 207 3.20 -3.18 -6.41
N VAL A 208 2.40 -2.68 -7.36
CA VAL A 208 0.95 -2.94 -7.46
C VAL A 208 0.59 -4.43 -7.49
N ALA A 209 1.55 -5.33 -7.75
CA ALA A 209 1.33 -6.77 -7.65
C ALA A 209 1.09 -7.26 -6.20
N SER A 210 1.42 -6.43 -5.20
CA SER A 210 1.13 -6.65 -3.78
C SER A 210 0.61 -5.35 -3.17
N GLN A 211 1.50 -4.48 -2.69
CA GLN A 211 1.20 -3.14 -2.15
C GLN A 211 2.31 -2.19 -2.57
N VAL A 212 1.98 -0.98 -2.95
CA VAL A 212 2.99 0.01 -3.34
C VAL A 212 3.80 0.41 -2.11
N TYR A 213 5.11 0.17 -2.17
CA TYR A 213 6.05 0.49 -1.11
C TYR A 213 7.22 1.30 -1.68
N ARG A 214 7.26 2.59 -1.37
CA ARG A 214 8.22 3.55 -1.96
C ARG A 214 9.34 3.96 -1.00
N GLY A 215 9.44 3.34 0.16
CA GLY A 215 10.45 3.67 1.16
C GLY A 215 10.11 4.90 1.98
N ALA A 216 11.11 5.46 2.65
CA ALA A 216 10.95 6.52 3.65
C ALA A 216 10.40 7.85 3.08
N GLU A 217 10.58 8.10 1.78
CA GLU A 217 10.11 9.33 1.11
C GLU A 217 8.58 9.46 1.07
N SER A 218 7.85 8.37 1.17
CA SER A 218 6.37 8.40 1.20
C SER A 218 5.79 8.50 2.59
N GLU A 219 6.61 8.43 3.63
CA GLU A 219 6.15 8.53 5.00
C GLU A 219 5.98 10.00 5.42
N THR A 220 4.87 10.29 6.09
CA THR A 220 4.60 11.60 6.68
C THR A 220 4.21 11.45 8.16
N PRO A 221 4.22 12.53 8.95
CA PRO A 221 3.71 12.47 10.33
C PRO A 221 2.29 11.91 10.41
N ARG A 222 1.41 12.29 9.47
CA ARG A 222 0.02 11.82 9.43
C ARG A 222 -0.12 10.33 9.10
N THR A 223 0.69 9.82 8.16
CA THR A 223 0.66 8.39 7.83
C THR A 223 1.22 7.53 8.97
N ARG A 224 2.21 8.03 9.70
CA ARG A 224 2.71 7.39 10.94
C ARG A 224 1.64 7.40 12.02
N GLU A 225 0.98 8.53 12.26
CA GLU A 225 -0.13 8.64 13.21
C GLU A 225 -1.26 7.65 12.91
N ALA A 226 -1.66 7.51 11.63
CA ALA A 226 -2.67 6.54 11.21
C ALA A 226 -2.25 5.10 11.51
N VAL A 227 -0.99 4.75 11.29
CA VAL A 227 -0.44 3.42 11.59
C VAL A 227 -0.33 3.20 13.10
N ASP A 228 0.19 4.16 13.84
CA ASP A 228 0.41 4.04 15.30
C ASP A 228 -0.91 3.98 16.08
N SER A 229 -1.90 4.80 15.73
CA SER A 229 -3.23 4.78 16.34
C SER A 229 -4.05 3.51 16.03
N THR A 230 -3.65 2.76 15.02
CA THR A 230 -4.25 1.47 14.67
C THR A 230 -3.28 0.30 14.87
N ARG A 231 -2.20 0.50 15.63
CA ARG A 231 -1.14 -0.50 15.86
C ARG A 231 -1.75 -1.83 16.28
N THR A 232 -1.26 -2.91 15.67
CA THR A 232 -1.68 -4.31 15.85
C THR A 232 -3.09 -4.67 15.35
N LEU A 233 -3.96 -3.72 14.99
CA LEU A 233 -5.31 -4.02 14.54
C LEU A 233 -5.30 -4.67 13.16
N VAL A 234 -6.09 -5.75 13.02
CA VAL A 234 -6.28 -6.51 11.79
C VAL A 234 -7.75 -6.87 11.59
N LEU A 235 -8.10 -7.26 10.38
CA LEU A 235 -9.42 -7.75 10.01
C LEU A 235 -9.46 -9.27 10.04
N VAL A 236 -10.47 -9.81 10.70
CA VAL A 236 -10.73 -11.24 10.76
C VAL A 236 -12.16 -11.57 10.39
N HIS A 237 -12.38 -12.75 9.83
CA HIS A 237 -13.70 -13.33 9.63
C HIS A 237 -13.66 -14.76 10.20
N ARG A 238 -14.56 -15.05 11.14
CA ARG A 238 -14.57 -16.35 11.87
C ARG A 238 -13.21 -16.70 12.46
N GLY A 239 -12.56 -15.72 13.09
CA GLY A 239 -11.26 -15.88 13.75
C GLY A 239 -10.04 -16.04 12.85
N GLN A 240 -10.19 -15.89 11.53
CA GLN A 240 -9.08 -15.98 10.55
C GLN A 240 -8.85 -14.64 9.85
N LEU A 241 -7.59 -14.31 9.55
CA LEU A 241 -7.25 -13.14 8.76
C LEU A 241 -7.94 -13.20 7.39
N ILE A 242 -8.56 -12.11 6.98
CA ILE A 242 -9.20 -11.97 5.68
C ILE A 242 -8.20 -11.62 4.57
N ASP A 243 -8.58 -11.80 3.32
CA ASP A 243 -7.90 -11.19 2.17
C ASP A 243 -8.41 -9.74 2.04
N ALA A 244 -7.77 -8.82 2.78
CA ALA A 244 -8.17 -7.42 2.85
C ALA A 244 -7.66 -6.63 1.64
N VAL A 245 -8.14 -7.01 0.45
CA VAL A 245 -7.79 -6.35 -0.81
C VAL A 245 -8.46 -4.98 -0.93
N PHE A 246 -7.80 -4.05 -1.61
CA PHE A 246 -8.29 -2.69 -1.82
C PHE A 246 -7.93 -2.20 -3.23
N HIS A 247 -8.56 -1.13 -3.67
CA HIS A 247 -8.37 -0.54 -4.98
C HIS A 247 -8.71 0.95 -4.95
N SER A 248 -8.35 1.69 -6.01
CA SER A 248 -8.47 3.15 -6.00
C SER A 248 -9.91 3.64 -5.92
N SER A 249 -10.80 3.22 -6.86
CA SER A 249 -12.18 3.73 -6.98
C SER A 249 -13.06 2.66 -7.61
N ALA A 250 -14.24 2.41 -7.04
CA ALA A 250 -15.13 1.36 -7.55
C ALA A 250 -16.06 1.84 -8.68
N GLY A 251 -16.27 3.16 -8.81
CA GLY A 251 -17.21 3.73 -9.78
C GLY A 251 -18.67 3.63 -9.35
N GLY A 252 -18.93 3.75 -8.02
CA GLY A 252 -20.26 3.75 -7.42
C GLY A 252 -20.69 2.42 -6.80
N VAL A 253 -20.08 1.29 -7.17
CA VAL A 253 -20.38 -0.03 -6.59
C VAL A 253 -19.16 -0.93 -6.66
N THR A 254 -18.85 -1.63 -5.54
CA THR A 254 -17.78 -2.63 -5.53
C THR A 254 -18.22 -3.93 -6.19
N GLU A 255 -17.27 -4.83 -6.44
CA GLU A 255 -17.53 -6.11 -7.08
C GLU A 255 -17.39 -7.26 -6.07
N ALA A 256 -18.19 -8.30 -6.22
CA ALA A 256 -18.06 -9.53 -5.47
C ALA A 256 -16.82 -10.33 -5.94
N SER A 257 -16.06 -10.91 -4.99
CA SER A 257 -14.79 -11.57 -5.32
C SER A 257 -14.93 -12.71 -6.32
N GLY A 258 -16.02 -13.49 -6.28
CA GLY A 258 -16.27 -14.59 -7.19
C GLY A 258 -16.49 -14.18 -8.65
N MET A 259 -16.78 -12.90 -8.90
CA MET A 259 -16.92 -12.35 -10.25
C MET A 259 -15.59 -11.94 -10.89
N VAL A 260 -14.56 -11.76 -10.07
CA VAL A 260 -13.21 -11.37 -10.53
C VAL A 260 -12.22 -12.51 -10.37
N TRP A 261 -12.39 -13.31 -9.30
CA TRP A 261 -11.51 -14.43 -8.97
C TRP A 261 -12.29 -15.74 -8.89
N ARG A 262 -11.57 -16.85 -8.77
CA ARG A 262 -12.13 -18.20 -8.80
C ARG A 262 -13.09 -18.51 -7.64
N HIS A 263 -12.93 -17.82 -6.49
CA HIS A 263 -13.67 -18.11 -5.25
C HIS A 263 -14.42 -16.89 -4.73
N GLN A 264 -15.68 -17.08 -4.38
CA GLN A 264 -16.45 -16.10 -3.62
C GLN A 264 -16.07 -16.18 -2.16
N LEU A 265 -15.48 -15.08 -1.63
CA LEU A 265 -15.20 -14.94 -0.21
C LEU A 265 -16.40 -14.26 0.48
N PRO A 266 -16.86 -14.76 1.64
CA PRO A 266 -18.12 -14.30 2.25
C PRO A 266 -18.10 -12.84 2.68
N TYR A 267 -16.91 -12.29 2.94
CA TYR A 267 -16.68 -10.91 3.36
C TYR A 267 -16.35 -9.95 2.19
N LEU A 268 -16.17 -10.44 0.96
CA LEU A 268 -15.91 -9.64 -0.25
C LEU A 268 -17.12 -9.73 -1.20
N VAL A 269 -18.19 -9.09 -0.81
CA VAL A 269 -19.42 -8.96 -1.59
C VAL A 269 -19.52 -7.57 -2.20
N SER A 270 -20.41 -7.40 -3.19
CA SER A 270 -20.70 -6.10 -3.78
C SER A 270 -21.41 -5.20 -2.76
N VAL A 271 -20.94 -3.96 -2.62
CA VAL A 271 -21.55 -2.93 -1.77
C VAL A 271 -21.58 -1.59 -2.51
N PRO A 272 -22.55 -0.69 -2.21
CA PRO A 272 -22.51 0.68 -2.69
C PRO A 272 -21.20 1.36 -2.31
N ASP A 273 -20.69 2.22 -3.19
CA ASP A 273 -19.46 2.97 -2.95
C ASP A 273 -19.71 4.48 -2.86
N HIS A 274 -18.88 5.18 -2.13
CA HIS A 274 -18.98 6.61 -1.85
C HIS A 274 -17.84 7.39 -2.53
N ASP A 275 -17.47 6.98 -3.75
CA ASP A 275 -16.32 7.49 -4.50
C ASP A 275 -16.66 8.59 -5.53
N GLN A 276 -17.81 9.29 -5.38
CA GLN A 276 -18.29 10.31 -6.32
C GLN A 276 -17.29 11.46 -6.55
N HIS A 277 -16.47 11.75 -5.54
CA HIS A 277 -15.43 12.79 -5.60
C HIS A 277 -14.12 12.31 -6.26
N SER A 278 -14.05 11.04 -6.63
CA SER A 278 -12.87 10.49 -7.31
C SER A 278 -12.71 11.11 -8.71
N PRO A 279 -11.51 11.59 -9.08
CA PRO A 279 -11.25 12.08 -10.44
C PRO A 279 -11.34 10.97 -11.50
N VAL A 280 -11.41 9.71 -11.06
CA VAL A 280 -11.58 8.52 -11.91
C VAL A 280 -12.92 7.82 -11.66
N HIS A 281 -13.87 8.48 -10.94
CA HIS A 281 -15.23 7.97 -10.78
C HIS A 281 -15.87 7.72 -12.15
N ARG A 282 -15.68 8.68 -13.08
CA ARG A 282 -16.02 8.53 -14.50
C ARG A 282 -14.84 8.97 -15.35
N TRP A 283 -14.57 8.25 -16.44
CA TRP A 283 -13.47 8.56 -17.33
C TRP A 283 -13.79 8.14 -18.77
N GLU A 284 -13.06 8.72 -19.72
CA GLU A 284 -13.18 8.45 -21.13
C GLU A 284 -11.78 8.24 -21.72
N GLU A 285 -11.65 7.26 -22.58
CA GLU A 285 -10.42 7.00 -23.34
C GLU A 285 -10.77 6.77 -24.81
N ARG A 286 -9.87 7.21 -25.68
CA ARG A 286 -10.02 7.10 -27.14
C ARG A 286 -8.84 6.38 -27.73
N PHE A 287 -9.12 5.40 -28.57
CA PHE A 287 -8.09 4.60 -29.21
C PHE A 287 -8.16 4.78 -30.73
N SER A 288 -7.05 5.24 -31.31
CA SER A 288 -6.90 5.31 -32.77
C SER A 288 -6.80 3.91 -33.39
N PRO A 289 -7.10 3.74 -34.68
CA PRO A 289 -6.92 2.47 -35.37
C PRO A 289 -5.50 1.91 -35.28
N ALA A 290 -4.48 2.75 -35.24
CA ALA A 290 -3.08 2.35 -35.09
C ALA A 290 -2.82 1.72 -33.71
N GLN A 291 -3.28 2.37 -32.63
CA GLN A 291 -3.17 1.84 -31.27
C GLN A 291 -3.92 0.52 -31.11
N LEU A 292 -5.10 0.38 -31.73
CA LEU A 292 -5.88 -0.84 -31.67
C LEU A 292 -5.21 -2.00 -32.41
N ARG A 293 -4.58 -1.75 -33.54
CA ARG A 293 -3.78 -2.77 -34.25
C ARG A 293 -2.58 -3.24 -33.43
N GLN A 294 -1.91 -2.31 -32.73
CA GLN A 294 -0.78 -2.65 -31.87
C GLN A 294 -1.21 -3.49 -30.65
N ARG A 295 -2.37 -3.18 -30.07
CA ARG A 295 -2.87 -3.85 -28.85
C ARG A 295 -3.59 -5.17 -29.12
N LEU A 296 -4.13 -5.32 -30.31
CA LEU A 296 -4.91 -6.49 -30.76
C LEU A 296 -4.47 -6.88 -32.20
N PRO A 297 -3.22 -7.32 -32.34
CA PRO A 297 -2.68 -7.71 -33.66
C PRO A 297 -3.42 -8.90 -34.27
N GLU A 298 -3.96 -9.83 -33.45
CA GLU A 298 -4.65 -11.04 -33.89
C GLU A 298 -5.93 -10.72 -34.70
N THR A 299 -6.57 -9.61 -34.38
CA THR A 299 -7.79 -9.17 -35.08
C THR A 299 -7.51 -8.04 -36.08
N GLY A 300 -6.27 -7.55 -36.17
CA GLY A 300 -5.91 -6.39 -36.99
C GLY A 300 -6.53 -5.09 -36.47
N GLY A 301 -6.87 -5.02 -35.19
CA GLY A 301 -7.57 -3.90 -34.53
C GLY A 301 -9.02 -4.23 -34.19
N ILE A 302 -9.86 -3.18 -34.04
CA ILE A 302 -11.27 -3.32 -33.64
C ILE A 302 -12.18 -2.65 -34.68
N LYS A 303 -13.20 -3.38 -35.14
CA LYS A 303 -14.38 -2.86 -35.85
C LYS A 303 -15.60 -2.76 -34.94
N ALA A 304 -15.73 -3.70 -33.98
CA ALA A 304 -16.82 -3.73 -33.01
C ALA A 304 -16.41 -4.47 -31.75
N VAL A 305 -17.01 -4.11 -30.63
CA VAL A 305 -16.91 -4.79 -29.33
C VAL A 305 -18.32 -5.20 -28.90
N ASP A 306 -18.57 -6.50 -28.83
CA ASP A 306 -19.84 -7.04 -28.33
C ASP A 306 -19.63 -7.51 -26.89
N VAL A 307 -20.26 -6.87 -25.92
CA VAL A 307 -20.24 -7.32 -24.53
C VAL A 307 -21.19 -8.50 -24.39
N LEU A 308 -20.63 -9.69 -24.15
CA LEU A 308 -21.39 -10.94 -24.08
C LEU A 308 -21.96 -11.23 -22.70
N ALA A 309 -21.23 -10.80 -21.67
CA ALA A 309 -21.64 -10.99 -20.28
C ALA A 309 -21.13 -9.82 -19.40
N ARG A 310 -21.97 -9.46 -18.41
CA ARG A 310 -21.62 -8.53 -17.35
C ARG A 310 -21.84 -9.19 -16.00
N THR A 311 -21.06 -8.74 -15.01
CA THR A 311 -21.31 -9.07 -13.60
C THR A 311 -22.52 -8.34 -13.06
N SER A 312 -22.96 -8.71 -11.85
CA SER A 312 -24.07 -8.01 -11.16
C SER A 312 -23.79 -6.53 -10.89
N SER A 313 -22.51 -6.13 -10.76
CA SER A 313 -22.10 -4.73 -10.65
C SER A 313 -22.00 -3.99 -11.98
N GLY A 314 -22.32 -4.65 -13.11
CA GLY A 314 -22.28 -4.07 -14.46
C GLY A 314 -20.90 -4.13 -15.14
N ARG A 315 -19.88 -4.74 -14.53
CA ARG A 315 -18.54 -4.87 -15.12
C ARG A 315 -18.54 -5.88 -16.25
N VAL A 316 -17.77 -5.62 -17.29
CA VAL A 316 -17.58 -6.57 -18.39
C VAL A 316 -16.90 -7.83 -17.87
N GLN A 317 -17.60 -8.96 -17.95
CA GLN A 317 -17.08 -10.28 -17.64
C GLN A 317 -16.46 -10.92 -18.87
N ARG A 318 -17.15 -10.84 -20.03
CA ARG A 318 -16.69 -11.39 -21.30
C ARG A 318 -17.13 -10.52 -22.47
N ALA A 319 -16.23 -10.36 -23.44
CA ALA A 319 -16.49 -9.60 -24.65
C ALA A 319 -15.96 -10.32 -25.88
N ARG A 320 -16.61 -10.09 -27.02
CA ARG A 320 -16.18 -10.51 -28.35
C ARG A 320 -15.68 -9.30 -29.12
N ILE A 321 -14.43 -9.35 -29.54
CA ILE A 321 -13.79 -8.33 -30.37
C ILE A 321 -13.88 -8.79 -31.81
N ARG A 322 -14.48 -7.96 -32.66
CA ARG A 322 -14.49 -8.19 -34.10
C ARG A 322 -13.56 -7.19 -34.77
N GLY A 323 -12.56 -7.66 -35.47
CA GLY A 323 -11.61 -6.87 -36.23
C GLY A 323 -11.60 -7.19 -37.71
N PRO A 324 -10.76 -6.50 -38.51
CA PRO A 324 -10.62 -6.74 -39.94
C PRO A 324 -10.13 -8.16 -40.29
N GLN A 325 -9.32 -8.77 -39.41
CA GLN A 325 -8.63 -10.04 -39.67
C GLN A 325 -9.18 -11.21 -38.87
N GLY A 326 -10.22 -10.98 -38.04
CA GLY A 326 -10.82 -12.09 -37.29
C GLY A 326 -11.63 -11.64 -36.07
N VAL A 327 -11.95 -12.64 -35.24
CA VAL A 327 -12.74 -12.49 -34.02
C VAL A 327 -11.95 -13.05 -32.85
N LEU A 328 -11.96 -12.36 -31.73
CA LEU A 328 -11.30 -12.75 -30.48
C LEU A 328 -12.29 -12.68 -29.32
N LEU A 329 -12.32 -13.71 -28.50
CA LEU A 329 -13.08 -13.75 -27.25
C LEU A 329 -12.13 -13.44 -26.11
N LEU A 330 -12.47 -12.46 -25.26
CA LEU A 330 -11.65 -12.02 -24.13
C LEU A 330 -12.48 -11.99 -22.86
N GLU A 331 -11.87 -12.46 -21.77
CA GLU A 331 -12.36 -12.16 -20.43
C GLU A 331 -12.15 -10.68 -20.11
N GLY A 332 -13.01 -10.10 -19.26
CA GLY A 332 -12.96 -8.67 -18.94
C GLY A 332 -11.61 -8.20 -18.38
N ALA A 333 -10.96 -9.05 -17.56
CA ALA A 333 -9.63 -8.75 -17.03
C ALA A 333 -8.57 -8.66 -18.13
N GLU A 334 -8.59 -9.59 -19.09
CA GLU A 334 -7.66 -9.59 -20.22
C GLU A 334 -7.93 -8.41 -21.16
N LEU A 335 -9.21 -8.12 -21.45
CA LEU A 335 -9.60 -6.95 -22.23
C LEU A 335 -9.08 -5.66 -21.60
N ARG A 336 -9.24 -5.51 -20.26
CA ARG A 336 -8.70 -4.38 -19.51
C ARG A 336 -7.18 -4.28 -19.65
N GLN A 337 -6.47 -5.37 -19.52
CA GLN A 337 -5.01 -5.41 -19.61
C GLN A 337 -4.53 -5.02 -21.02
N ARG A 338 -5.08 -5.64 -22.06
CA ARG A 338 -4.69 -5.40 -23.45
C ARG A 338 -4.95 -3.96 -23.88
N LEU A 339 -6.11 -3.40 -23.51
CA LEU A 339 -6.45 -2.00 -23.81
C LEU A 339 -5.88 -1.01 -22.80
N GLY A 340 -5.30 -1.45 -21.67
CA GLY A 340 -4.77 -0.57 -20.62
C GLY A 340 -5.86 0.25 -19.91
N LEU A 341 -7.08 -0.30 -19.78
CA LEU A 341 -8.21 0.41 -19.18
C LEU A 341 -8.08 0.51 -17.66
N LYS A 342 -8.65 1.57 -17.10
CA LYS A 342 -8.63 1.78 -15.62
C LYS A 342 -9.45 0.73 -14.87
N SER A 343 -10.58 0.29 -15.44
CA SER A 343 -11.46 -0.73 -14.86
C SER A 343 -12.13 -1.59 -15.93
N THR A 344 -12.91 -2.57 -15.51
CA THR A 344 -13.79 -3.36 -16.38
C THR A 344 -15.24 -2.84 -16.40
N LEU A 345 -15.56 -1.79 -15.64
CA LEU A 345 -16.86 -1.13 -15.67
C LEU A 345 -16.87 -0.12 -16.82
N VAL A 346 -17.11 -0.62 -18.02
CA VAL A 346 -16.92 0.14 -19.27
C VAL A 346 -18.04 -0.11 -20.29
N SER A 347 -18.22 0.86 -21.19
CA SER A 347 -18.97 0.77 -22.44
C SER A 347 -18.06 1.15 -23.61
N PHE A 348 -18.42 0.66 -24.80
CA PHE A 348 -17.64 0.82 -26.02
C PHE A 348 -18.51 1.43 -27.12
N GLU A 349 -17.96 2.39 -27.86
CA GLU A 349 -18.62 3.03 -28.99
C GLU A 349 -17.61 3.28 -30.10
N MET A 350 -17.98 2.93 -31.36
CA MET A 350 -17.18 3.34 -32.50
C MET A 350 -17.67 4.68 -33.01
N VAL A 351 -16.84 5.70 -32.97
CA VAL A 351 -17.16 7.05 -33.37
C VAL A 351 -16.44 7.41 -34.69
N SER A 352 -17.09 8.17 -35.57
CA SER A 352 -16.48 8.64 -36.81
C SER A 352 -15.31 9.58 -36.55
N GLY A 353 -14.25 9.51 -37.38
CA GLY A 353 -13.05 10.31 -37.18
C GLY A 353 -13.26 11.84 -37.24
N ARG A 354 -14.40 12.32 -37.75
CA ARG A 354 -14.77 13.74 -37.73
C ARG A 354 -15.29 14.20 -36.37
N SER A 355 -15.90 13.31 -35.58
CA SER A 355 -16.52 13.65 -34.28
C SER A 355 -15.51 13.87 -33.16
N TRP A 356 -14.27 13.37 -33.28
CA TRP A 356 -13.26 13.50 -32.21
C TRP A 356 -12.53 14.84 -32.18
N MET A 357 -12.68 15.67 -33.23
CA MET A 357 -12.09 17.00 -33.29
C MET A 357 -12.88 18.06 -32.52
N LEU A 358 -14.10 17.75 -32.10
CA LEU A 358 -14.90 18.66 -31.28
C LEU A 358 -14.37 18.66 -29.83
N PRO A 359 -14.22 19.85 -29.21
CA PRO A 359 -13.92 19.92 -27.79
C PRO A 359 -14.98 19.15 -26.98
N LEU A 360 -14.57 18.42 -25.94
CA LEU A 360 -15.52 17.84 -24.98
C LEU A 360 -16.40 18.99 -24.44
N PRO A 361 -17.71 18.79 -24.29
CA PRO A 361 -18.54 19.74 -23.54
C PRO A 361 -17.95 19.86 -22.13
N PRO A 362 -17.93 21.07 -21.56
CA PRO A 362 -17.47 21.26 -20.19
C PRO A 362 -18.27 20.33 -19.26
N PRO A 363 -17.65 19.83 -18.17
CA PRO A 363 -18.39 19.06 -17.19
C PRO A 363 -19.59 19.88 -16.72
N PRO A 364 -20.75 19.25 -16.44
CA PRO A 364 -21.90 19.96 -15.89
C PRO A 364 -21.47 20.69 -14.61
N PRO A 365 -21.94 21.94 -14.41
CA PRO A 365 -21.65 22.66 -13.17
C PRO A 365 -22.07 21.81 -11.97
N PRO A 366 -21.36 21.89 -10.86
CA PRO A 366 -21.80 21.22 -9.63
C PRO A 366 -23.23 21.67 -9.30
N PRO A 367 -24.09 20.80 -8.76
CA PRO A 367 -25.45 21.19 -8.41
C PRO A 367 -25.37 22.40 -7.50
N SER A 368 -26.08 23.46 -7.89
CA SER A 368 -26.20 24.70 -7.13
C SER A 368 -26.78 24.37 -5.77
N GLY A 369 -25.89 24.16 -4.79
CA GLY A 369 -26.24 24.06 -3.39
C GLY A 369 -26.78 25.44 -2.95
N SER A 370 -27.99 25.41 -2.44
CA SER A 370 -28.76 26.45 -1.75
C SER A 370 -27.94 27.65 -1.27
N ASP A 371 -28.43 28.81 -1.68
CA ASP A 371 -28.16 30.18 -1.24
C ASP A 371 -27.81 30.28 0.26
N THR A 372 -26.53 30.27 0.59
CA THR A 372 -26.02 30.78 1.86
C THR A 372 -25.20 32.03 1.55
N ARG A 373 -25.89 33.18 1.50
CA ARG A 373 -25.23 34.49 1.52
C ARG A 373 -24.37 34.56 2.77
N PRO A 374 -23.09 34.96 2.68
CA PRO A 374 -22.29 35.19 3.87
C PRO A 374 -22.92 36.35 4.65
N ARG A 375 -23.32 36.10 5.90
CA ARG A 375 -23.66 37.14 6.85
C ARG A 375 -22.40 37.95 7.10
N GLY A 376 -22.46 39.25 6.84
CA GLY A 376 -21.41 40.21 7.12
C GLY A 376 -21.06 40.21 8.61
N PRO A 377 -19.83 40.60 8.98
CA PRO A 377 -19.33 40.56 10.37
C PRO A 377 -20.18 41.42 11.28
N SER A 378 -20.51 40.87 12.45
CA SER A 378 -21.22 41.55 13.50
C SER A 378 -20.43 42.71 14.08
N ARG A 379 -21.12 43.66 14.68
CA ARG A 379 -20.59 44.94 15.20
C ARG A 379 -19.53 44.81 16.33
N LEU A 380 -19.20 43.60 16.77
CA LEU A 380 -18.25 43.31 17.86
C LEU A 380 -16.80 43.09 17.39
N ASP A 381 -16.56 42.90 16.10
CA ASP A 381 -15.21 42.59 15.58
C ASP A 381 -14.41 43.85 15.16
N ARG A 382 -14.91 45.05 15.44
CA ARG A 382 -14.26 46.32 15.01
C ARG A 382 -13.41 47.03 16.05
N ILE A 383 -13.11 46.44 17.19
CA ILE A 383 -12.43 47.20 18.30
C ILE A 383 -10.96 46.77 18.55
N THR A 384 -10.42 45.78 17.83
CA THR A 384 -9.05 45.30 18.10
C THR A 384 -8.06 45.39 16.93
N ALA A 385 -8.25 46.28 15.99
CA ALA A 385 -7.28 46.48 14.91
C ALA A 385 -6.83 47.93 14.84
N SER A 386 -6.08 48.37 15.85
CA SER A 386 -5.22 49.55 15.71
C SER A 386 -4.05 49.39 16.68
N ILE A 387 -2.86 49.31 16.13
CA ILE A 387 -1.53 49.66 16.59
C ILE A 387 -0.50 48.64 16.03
N ALA A 388 0.43 49.22 15.27
CA ALA A 388 1.80 48.80 14.95
C ALA A 388 2.08 48.30 13.53
N SER A 389 2.45 49.26 12.69
CA SER A 389 3.42 49.04 11.60
C SER A 389 4.83 49.03 12.16
N PRO A 390 5.75 48.26 11.66
CA PRO A 390 7.02 48.77 11.22
C PRO A 390 7.48 48.30 9.82
N SER A 391 8.32 49.11 9.26
CA SER A 391 8.95 49.17 7.96
C SER A 391 9.90 48.00 7.59
N PRO A 392 10.53 48.07 6.41
CA PRO A 392 10.73 46.92 5.53
C PRO A 392 12.17 46.38 5.52
N GLY A 393 12.32 45.15 5.08
CA GLY A 393 13.63 44.66 4.67
C GLY A 393 13.96 43.23 5.12
N SER A 394 13.65 42.26 4.35
CA SER A 394 14.55 41.13 4.04
C SER A 394 13.86 40.18 3.08
N SER A 395 14.49 39.98 1.94
CA SER A 395 14.20 39.00 0.90
C SER A 395 14.17 37.59 1.51
N ARG A 396 12.97 37.02 1.72
CA ARG A 396 12.79 35.59 1.98
C ARG A 396 12.56 34.90 0.65
N GLN A 397 13.57 34.19 0.20
CA GLN A 397 13.43 33.16 -0.82
C GLN A 397 12.30 32.21 -0.40
N ARG A 398 11.23 32.17 -1.17
CA ARG A 398 10.21 31.12 -1.08
C ARG A 398 10.88 29.80 -1.43
N LEU A 399 11.12 28.96 -0.44
CA LEU A 399 11.30 27.53 -0.63
C LEU A 399 10.00 27.00 -1.21
N VAL A 400 10.03 26.70 -2.49
CA VAL A 400 8.97 25.96 -3.17
C VAL A 400 9.00 24.55 -2.61
N ALA A 401 7.97 24.20 -1.85
CA ALA A 401 7.76 22.83 -1.41
C ALA A 401 7.68 21.92 -2.65
N PRO A 402 8.32 20.74 -2.66
CA PRO A 402 8.16 19.78 -3.76
C PRO A 402 6.70 19.37 -3.84
N ALA A 403 6.16 19.46 -5.03
CA ALA A 403 4.79 19.06 -5.35
C ALA A 403 4.57 17.58 -4.93
N PRO A 404 3.35 17.24 -4.44
CA PRO A 404 3.02 15.88 -4.10
C PRO A 404 3.16 14.99 -5.32
N SER A 405 3.82 13.86 -5.14
CA SER A 405 4.08 12.87 -6.19
C SER A 405 2.78 12.35 -6.76
N VAL A 406 2.53 12.83 -7.89
CA VAL A 406 1.45 12.74 -8.82
C VAL A 406 1.07 11.29 -9.10
N LEU A 407 -0.20 10.96 -8.84
CA LEU A 407 -0.98 10.17 -9.79
C LEU A 407 -0.55 10.56 -11.22
N PRO A 408 -0.37 9.62 -12.17
CA PRO A 408 0.09 9.97 -13.49
C PRO A 408 -0.77 11.12 -14.04
N SER A 409 -0.09 12.21 -14.39
CA SER A 409 -0.70 13.43 -14.89
C SER A 409 -1.72 13.09 -16.00
N PRO A 410 -2.97 13.53 -15.89
CA PRO A 410 -3.87 13.45 -17.01
C PRO A 410 -3.39 14.46 -18.05
N PHE A 411 -3.13 13.98 -19.26
CA PHE A 411 -2.94 14.78 -20.47
C PHE A 411 -1.57 15.42 -20.70
N ARG A 412 -0.59 14.62 -21.13
CA ARG A 412 0.25 15.06 -22.23
C ARG A 412 -0.57 14.87 -23.52
N ARG A 413 -0.98 15.96 -24.15
CA ARG A 413 -1.48 15.91 -25.53
C ARG A 413 -0.41 15.25 -26.40
N PRO A 414 -0.70 14.17 -27.11
CA PRO A 414 0.19 13.74 -28.17
C PRO A 414 0.16 14.83 -29.27
N GLN A 415 1.29 15.44 -29.52
CA GLN A 415 1.44 16.29 -30.72
C GLN A 415 1.27 15.40 -31.96
N GLY A 416 0.34 15.79 -32.81
CA GLY A 416 0.03 15.46 -34.17
C GLY A 416 0.78 14.31 -34.84
N VAL A 417 0.17 13.12 -34.87
CA VAL A 417 0.29 12.24 -36.03
C VAL A 417 -1.06 12.30 -36.74
N GLN A 418 -1.13 13.09 -37.80
CA GLN A 418 -2.24 13.09 -38.73
C GLN A 418 -2.19 11.79 -39.55
N GLY A 419 -2.83 10.74 -38.99
CA GLY A 419 -3.20 9.57 -39.78
C GLY A 419 -4.56 9.81 -40.45
N PRO A 420 -4.89 9.10 -41.56
CA PRO A 420 -6.18 9.26 -42.22
C PRO A 420 -7.33 9.04 -41.24
N PRO A 421 -8.43 9.79 -41.32
CA PRO A 421 -9.52 9.76 -40.34
C PRO A 421 -10.30 8.43 -40.44
N GLY A 422 -9.82 7.43 -39.69
CA GLY A 422 -10.55 6.18 -39.48
C GLY A 422 -11.42 6.25 -38.20
N PRO A 423 -12.37 5.30 -38.04
CA PRO A 423 -13.20 5.25 -36.85
C PRO A 423 -12.34 5.02 -35.58
N VAL A 424 -12.65 5.77 -34.52
CA VAL A 424 -11.99 5.74 -33.22
C VAL A 424 -12.85 4.94 -32.26
N LEU A 425 -12.23 4.07 -31.47
CA LEU A 425 -12.93 3.42 -30.36
C LEU A 425 -12.97 4.38 -29.17
N LEU A 426 -14.16 4.78 -28.79
CA LEU A 426 -14.45 5.51 -27.57
C LEU A 426 -14.82 4.53 -26.47
N VAL A 427 -14.10 4.60 -25.34
CA VAL A 427 -14.36 3.80 -24.15
C VAL A 427 -14.75 4.76 -23.02
N ARG A 428 -15.97 4.61 -22.51
CA ARG A 428 -16.42 5.29 -21.30
C ARG A 428 -16.40 4.32 -20.15
N GLY A 429 -15.76 4.68 -19.06
CA GLY A 429 -15.60 3.81 -17.90
C GLY A 429 -15.83 4.51 -16.58
N GLN A 430 -15.95 3.68 -15.53
CA GLN A 430 -16.10 4.14 -14.15
C GLN A 430 -15.13 3.37 -13.25
N GLY A 431 -14.56 4.10 -12.26
CA GLY A 431 -13.64 3.54 -11.27
C GLY A 431 -12.25 3.22 -11.80
N TYR A 432 -11.37 2.82 -10.90
CA TYR A 432 -9.98 2.43 -11.17
C TYR A 432 -9.56 1.29 -10.25
N GLY A 433 -9.24 0.15 -10.82
CA GLY A 433 -8.81 -1.06 -10.11
C GLY A 433 -9.71 -2.27 -10.44
N HIS A 434 -9.58 -3.32 -9.62
CA HIS A 434 -10.36 -4.56 -9.77
C HIS A 434 -11.78 -4.45 -9.21
N GLY A 435 -12.06 -3.46 -8.39
CA GLY A 435 -13.39 -3.20 -7.83
C GLY A 435 -13.74 -4.00 -6.58
N VAL A 436 -12.93 -4.95 -6.11
CA VAL A 436 -13.23 -5.83 -4.97
C VAL A 436 -12.67 -5.26 -3.67
N GLY A 437 -13.42 -5.40 -2.56
CA GLY A 437 -13.00 -4.95 -1.24
C GLY A 437 -13.04 -3.43 -1.08
N MET A 438 -12.12 -2.83 -0.31
CA MET A 438 -12.18 -1.41 0.03
C MET A 438 -11.79 -0.53 -1.17
N SER A 439 -12.68 0.40 -1.51
CA SER A 439 -12.39 1.53 -2.40
C SER A 439 -11.69 2.63 -1.59
N GLN A 440 -10.53 3.07 -2.04
CA GLN A 440 -9.76 4.13 -1.35
C GLN A 440 -10.52 5.47 -1.39
N TRP A 441 -11.04 5.86 -2.57
CA TRP A 441 -11.87 7.05 -2.71
C TRP A 441 -13.22 6.92 -2.00
N GLY A 442 -13.77 5.72 -1.92
CA GLY A 442 -14.99 5.48 -1.15
C GLY A 442 -14.75 5.56 0.36
N ALA A 443 -13.61 5.05 0.85
CA ALA A 443 -13.19 5.26 2.24
C ALA A 443 -12.98 6.74 2.55
N HIS A 444 -12.40 7.51 1.62
CA HIS A 444 -12.31 8.97 1.70
C HIS A 444 -13.71 9.61 1.82
N GLY A 445 -14.63 9.27 0.92
CA GLY A 445 -15.98 9.85 0.91
C GLY A 445 -16.78 9.54 2.19
N LEU A 446 -16.66 8.32 2.74
CA LEU A 446 -17.26 7.97 4.04
C LEU A 446 -16.60 8.75 5.19
N ALA A 447 -15.29 8.90 5.18
CA ALA A 447 -14.57 9.64 6.20
C ALA A 447 -14.88 11.14 6.18
N GLU A 448 -15.10 11.74 5.00
CA GLU A 448 -15.59 13.12 4.85
C GLU A 448 -17.00 13.31 5.49
N GLN A 449 -17.81 12.25 5.53
CA GLN A 449 -19.11 12.22 6.19
C GLN A 449 -19.01 11.96 7.71
N GLY A 450 -17.80 11.90 8.27
CA GLY A 450 -17.55 11.66 9.69
C GLY A 450 -17.61 10.18 10.11
N VAL A 451 -17.62 9.23 9.16
CA VAL A 451 -17.64 7.80 9.46
C VAL A 451 -16.25 7.36 9.96
N ASP A 452 -16.20 6.69 11.12
CA ASP A 452 -14.96 6.17 11.71
C ASP A 452 -14.36 5.00 10.90
N PHE A 453 -13.06 4.74 11.09
CA PHE A 453 -12.35 3.74 10.32
C PHE A 453 -12.88 2.30 10.51
N ARG A 454 -13.42 1.96 11.68
CA ARG A 454 -13.98 0.62 11.92
C ARG A 454 -15.28 0.42 11.16
N SER A 455 -16.08 1.45 11.09
CA SER A 455 -17.33 1.48 10.31
C SER A 455 -17.05 1.45 8.82
N ILE A 456 -16.02 2.19 8.33
CA ILE A 456 -15.54 2.11 6.95
C ILE A 456 -15.12 0.68 6.61
N LEU A 457 -14.31 0.04 7.44
CA LEU A 457 -13.86 -1.33 7.21
C LEU A 457 -15.00 -2.33 7.20
N ARG A 458 -15.98 -2.22 8.11
CA ARG A 458 -17.18 -3.08 8.14
C ARG A 458 -18.08 -2.88 6.93
N HIS A 459 -18.09 -1.69 6.35
CA HIS A 459 -18.82 -1.43 5.11
C HIS A 459 -18.28 -2.27 3.95
N TYR A 460 -16.95 -2.30 3.75
CA TYR A 460 -16.32 -2.98 2.61
C TYR A 460 -16.02 -4.47 2.84
N TYR A 461 -15.83 -4.88 4.10
CA TYR A 461 -15.53 -6.28 4.47
C TYR A 461 -16.63 -6.82 5.35
N ARG A 462 -17.72 -7.27 4.70
CA ARG A 462 -18.96 -7.67 5.39
C ARG A 462 -18.75 -8.84 6.35
N GLY A 463 -19.20 -8.65 7.61
CA GLY A 463 -19.04 -9.66 8.66
C GLY A 463 -17.61 -9.85 9.14
N ALA A 464 -16.66 -8.99 8.73
CA ALA A 464 -15.33 -8.96 9.31
C ALA A 464 -15.30 -8.10 10.58
N GLU A 465 -14.42 -8.48 11.49
CA GLU A 465 -14.19 -7.81 12.77
C GLU A 465 -12.78 -7.22 12.82
N VAL A 466 -12.65 -6.05 13.46
CA VAL A 466 -11.35 -5.40 13.71
C VAL A 466 -10.88 -5.77 15.10
N VAL A 467 -9.83 -6.59 15.18
CA VAL A 467 -9.29 -7.13 16.44
C VAL A 467 -7.76 -6.94 16.51
N PRO A 468 -7.17 -6.93 17.73
CA PRO A 468 -5.72 -6.97 17.88
C PRO A 468 -5.15 -8.30 17.36
N PHE A 469 -4.08 -8.27 16.57
CA PHE A 469 -3.43 -9.46 16.01
C PHE A 469 -3.00 -10.47 17.08
N ARG A 470 -2.62 -10.00 18.27
CA ARG A 470 -2.21 -10.85 19.41
C ARG A 470 -3.33 -11.74 19.97
N THR A 471 -4.59 -11.41 19.69
CA THR A 471 -5.75 -12.19 20.15
C THR A 471 -6.02 -13.42 19.30
N LEU A 472 -5.35 -13.54 18.15
CA LEU A 472 -5.51 -14.70 17.28
C LEU A 472 -4.83 -15.93 17.90
N ARG A 473 -5.62 -16.92 18.31
CA ARG A 473 -5.14 -18.15 18.99
C ARG A 473 -4.12 -18.97 18.18
N ASN A 474 -4.08 -18.78 16.84
CA ASN A 474 -3.09 -19.42 15.98
C ASN A 474 -2.85 -18.59 14.71
N PRO A 475 -1.90 -17.66 14.70
CA PRO A 475 -1.56 -16.86 13.51
C PRO A 475 -1.11 -17.70 12.30
N SER A 476 -0.82 -18.98 12.55
CA SER A 476 -0.35 -19.93 11.53
C SER A 476 -1.46 -20.59 10.73
N LEU A 477 -2.71 -20.56 11.20
CA LEU A 477 -3.86 -21.20 10.56
C LEU A 477 -4.56 -20.35 9.50
N ALA A 478 -4.01 -19.20 9.14
CA ALA A 478 -4.47 -18.36 8.03
C ALA A 478 -4.26 -19.04 6.65
N ARG A 479 -4.40 -20.38 6.56
CA ARG A 479 -4.21 -21.15 5.34
C ARG A 479 -5.54 -21.52 4.70
N MET A 480 -6.12 -20.60 3.96
CA MET A 480 -6.73 -20.95 2.67
C MET A 480 -5.75 -20.52 1.57
N PRO A 481 -5.56 -21.28 0.50
CA PRO A 481 -4.76 -20.84 -0.62
C PRO A 481 -5.39 -19.55 -1.14
N SER A 482 -4.68 -18.43 -0.99
CA SER A 482 -5.07 -17.18 -1.63
C SER A 482 -5.20 -17.49 -3.13
N PRO A 483 -6.29 -17.15 -3.79
CA PRO A 483 -6.31 -17.15 -5.23
C PRO A 483 -5.18 -16.22 -5.65
N ARG A 484 -4.17 -16.78 -6.35
CA ARG A 484 -3.10 -15.94 -6.91
C ARG A 484 -3.77 -14.89 -7.76
N PRO A 485 -3.59 -13.60 -7.49
CA PRO A 485 -4.05 -12.59 -8.43
C PRO A 485 -3.31 -12.87 -9.74
N ILE A 486 -4.05 -13.13 -10.81
CA ILE A 486 -3.51 -13.19 -12.17
C ILE A 486 -3.27 -11.74 -12.60
N TRP A 487 -2.28 -11.12 -11.97
CA TRP A 487 -1.74 -9.84 -12.37
C TRP A 487 -0.27 -10.05 -12.65
N ASN A 488 0.05 -10.55 -13.84
CA ASN A 488 1.33 -10.27 -14.45
C ASN A 488 1.21 -8.83 -14.96
N GLY A 489 2.04 -7.95 -14.37
CA GLY A 489 2.06 -6.51 -14.54
C GLY A 489 2.25 -6.01 -15.96
#